data_64a93e479379fa6a4aa4e0378fe719b9
#
_entry.id   64a93e479379fa6a4aa4e0378fe719b9
#
_cell.length_a   1.000
_cell.length_b   1.000
_cell.length_c   1.000
_cell.angle_alpha   90.00
_cell.angle_beta   90.00
_cell.angle_gamma   90.00
#
_symmetry.space_group_name_H-M   'P 1'
#
loop_
_entity.id
_entity.type
_entity.pdbx_description
1 polymer ?
#
loop_
_entity_poly.entity_id
_entity_poly.type
_entity_poly.pdbx_seq_one_letter_code
_entity_poly.pdbx_strand_id
1 'polypeptide(L)'
;MKNSQLTFVLMAGLPGAGKTTLAYELSRVLNWHVIDKDKHKEILLKQGWDDETVGIATYELAFETARNVLEKQQASVILDSAALHTFILEKALNLLEHVPNARLKVILCVADHDLRNKRLRNRPLQITNIRVNPETIPDYLRLFEHLPPDTLKLYTVNPLHEYLQNAKNYLLS
;
A
#
# COMPACT_ATOMS: atom_id res chain seq x y z
N MET A 1 -30.65 3.70 -5.80
CA MET A 1 -29.20 3.97 -5.96
C MET A 1 -28.50 2.63 -5.92
N LYS A 2 -27.77 2.23 -6.96
CA LYS A 2 -26.92 1.02 -6.90
C LYS A 2 -25.85 1.30 -5.86
N ASN A 3 -25.89 0.61 -4.72
CA ASN A 3 -24.75 0.57 -3.79
C ASN A 3 -23.59 -0.05 -4.57
N SER A 4 -22.74 0.78 -5.17
CA SER A 4 -21.51 0.30 -5.79
C SER A 4 -20.64 -0.25 -4.68
N GLN A 5 -20.23 -1.51 -4.80
CA GLN A 5 -19.34 -2.14 -3.85
C GLN A 5 -18.07 -1.30 -3.70
N LEU A 6 -17.73 -0.93 -2.48
CA LEU A 6 -16.50 -0.21 -2.17
C LEU A 6 -15.31 -1.14 -2.27
N THR A 7 -14.14 -0.58 -2.54
CA THR A 7 -12.89 -1.36 -2.59
C THR A 7 -11.87 -0.77 -1.64
N PHE A 8 -11.34 -1.60 -0.76
CA PHE A 8 -10.14 -1.33 0.01
C PHE A 8 -8.95 -1.99 -0.69
N VAL A 9 -8.03 -1.18 -1.20
CA VAL A 9 -6.81 -1.66 -1.86
C VAL A 9 -5.66 -1.63 -0.89
N LEU A 10 -5.03 -2.78 -0.66
CA LEU A 10 -3.78 -2.89 0.08
C LEU A 10 -2.62 -3.01 -0.91
N MET A 11 -1.75 -1.99 -0.94
CA MET A 11 -0.51 -2.08 -1.69
C MET A 11 0.52 -2.90 -0.93
N ALA A 12 1.28 -3.73 -1.63
CA ALA A 12 2.34 -4.55 -1.08
C ALA A 12 3.61 -4.45 -1.95
N GLY A 13 4.76 -4.72 -1.35
CA GLY A 13 6.03 -4.73 -2.08
C GLY A 13 7.15 -3.99 -1.34
N LEU A 14 8.38 -4.29 -1.70
CA LEU A 14 9.57 -3.70 -1.07
C LEU A 14 9.75 -2.20 -1.39
N PRO A 15 10.56 -1.47 -0.61
CA PRO A 15 10.97 -0.12 -0.94
C PRO A 15 11.55 -0.02 -2.36
N GLY A 16 11.18 1.01 -3.11
CA GLY A 16 11.60 1.17 -4.52
C GLY A 16 10.80 0.36 -5.55
N ALA A 17 9.86 -0.50 -5.13
CA ALA A 17 9.05 -1.31 -6.04
C ALA A 17 7.95 -0.53 -6.81
N GLY A 18 7.78 0.77 -6.59
CA GLY A 18 6.86 1.60 -7.38
C GLY A 18 5.43 1.69 -6.82
N LYS A 19 5.15 1.19 -5.60
CA LYS A 19 3.84 1.22 -4.95
C LYS A 19 3.21 2.60 -4.92
N THR A 20 3.93 3.56 -4.36
CA THR A 20 3.46 4.95 -4.18
C THR A 20 3.09 5.59 -5.51
N THR A 21 3.92 5.42 -6.54
CA THR A 21 3.64 5.92 -7.89
C THR A 21 2.34 5.33 -8.44
N LEU A 22 2.19 4.01 -8.34
CA LEU A 22 0.97 3.34 -8.80
C LEU A 22 -0.26 3.73 -7.98
N ALA A 23 -0.15 3.84 -6.66
CA ALA A 23 -1.25 4.23 -5.77
C ALA A 23 -1.80 5.62 -6.13
N TYR A 24 -0.93 6.61 -6.34
CA TYR A 24 -1.36 7.96 -6.72
C TYR A 24 -1.95 8.01 -8.13
N GLU A 25 -1.40 7.27 -9.10
CA GLU A 25 -1.99 7.22 -10.45
C GLU A 25 -3.35 6.50 -10.46
N LEU A 26 -3.51 5.41 -9.71
CA LEU A 26 -4.81 4.76 -9.54
C LEU A 26 -5.82 5.71 -8.90
N SER A 27 -5.42 6.43 -7.85
CA SER A 27 -6.25 7.44 -7.21
C SER A 27 -6.74 8.48 -8.23
N ARG A 28 -5.83 9.00 -9.05
CA ARG A 28 -6.14 10.01 -10.05
C ARG A 28 -7.14 9.51 -11.11
N VAL A 29 -6.96 8.27 -11.60
CA VAL A 29 -7.80 7.73 -12.69
C VAL A 29 -9.12 7.12 -12.20
N LEU A 30 -9.20 6.68 -10.95
CA LEU A 30 -10.39 6.08 -10.35
C LEU A 30 -11.15 7.05 -9.44
N ASN A 31 -10.56 8.21 -9.13
CA ASN A 31 -11.08 9.16 -8.13
C ASN A 31 -11.25 8.50 -6.74
N TRP A 32 -10.27 7.70 -6.33
CA TRP A 32 -10.23 7.01 -5.03
C TRP A 32 -9.25 7.71 -4.08
N HIS A 33 -9.48 7.57 -2.77
CA HIS A 33 -8.58 8.15 -1.77
C HIS A 33 -7.30 7.33 -1.62
N VAL A 34 -6.16 8.02 -1.45
CA VAL A 34 -4.88 7.39 -1.07
C VAL A 34 -4.58 7.73 0.38
N ILE A 35 -4.24 6.69 1.14
CA ILE A 35 -3.65 6.81 2.46
C ILE A 35 -2.19 6.41 2.35
N ASP A 36 -1.32 7.40 2.44
CA ASP A 36 0.14 7.21 2.42
C ASP A 36 0.62 7.00 3.86
N LYS A 37 0.98 5.75 4.17
CA LYS A 37 1.44 5.35 5.49
C LYS A 37 2.68 6.15 5.92
N ASP A 38 3.59 6.46 4.99
CA ASP A 38 4.83 7.16 5.33
C ASP A 38 4.57 8.63 5.70
N LYS A 39 3.55 9.27 5.11
CA LYS A 39 3.10 10.60 5.56
C LYS A 39 2.52 10.57 6.97
N HIS A 40 1.76 9.54 7.33
CA HIS A 40 1.27 9.37 8.71
C HIS A 40 2.44 9.19 9.68
N LYS A 41 3.45 8.38 9.31
CA LYS A 41 4.67 8.21 10.11
C LYS A 41 5.39 9.54 10.32
N GLU A 42 5.54 10.34 9.27
CA GLU A 42 6.17 11.66 9.35
C GLU A 42 5.47 12.61 10.32
N ILE A 43 4.12 12.61 10.30
CA ILE A 43 3.32 13.43 11.23
C ILE A 43 3.57 13.02 12.67
N LEU A 44 3.53 11.71 12.97
CA LEU A 44 3.75 11.20 14.32
C LEU A 44 5.17 11.51 14.84
N LEU A 45 6.20 11.33 13.99
CA LEU A 45 7.57 11.67 14.34
C LEU A 45 7.73 13.16 14.66
N LYS A 46 7.08 14.05 13.88
CA LYS A 46 7.06 15.50 14.16
C LYS A 46 6.35 15.85 15.47
N GLN A 47 5.44 14.99 15.92
CA GLN A 47 4.75 15.12 17.22
C GLN A 47 5.55 14.55 18.39
N GLY A 48 6.76 14.05 18.15
CA GLY A 48 7.65 13.53 19.19
C GLY A 48 7.51 12.05 19.50
N TRP A 49 6.82 11.27 18.66
CA TRP A 49 6.80 9.80 18.79
C TRP A 49 8.20 9.24 18.51
N ASP A 50 8.60 8.22 19.28
CA ASP A 50 9.87 7.53 19.06
C ASP A 50 9.79 6.51 17.92
N ASP A 51 10.98 6.15 17.37
CA ASP A 51 11.07 5.23 16.24
C ASP A 51 10.62 3.79 16.55
N GLU A 52 10.59 3.37 17.81
CA GLU A 52 10.19 2.00 18.22
C GLU A 52 8.67 1.86 18.17
N THR A 53 7.95 2.84 18.68
CA THR A 53 6.49 2.80 18.82
C THR A 53 5.76 3.37 17.61
N VAL A 54 6.37 4.29 16.86
CA VAL A 54 5.75 4.98 15.72
C VAL A 54 5.26 4.02 14.62
N GLY A 55 5.93 2.88 14.45
CA GLY A 55 5.58 1.90 13.42
C GLY A 55 4.14 1.37 13.56
N ILE A 56 3.80 0.90 14.76
CA ILE A 56 2.46 0.37 15.07
C ILE A 56 1.43 1.49 15.03
N ALA A 57 1.70 2.62 15.71
CA ALA A 57 0.80 3.77 15.74
C ALA A 57 0.48 4.32 14.34
N THR A 58 1.46 4.28 13.43
CA THR A 58 1.25 4.67 12.03
C THR A 58 0.22 3.79 11.34
N TYR A 59 0.27 2.46 11.55
CA TYR A 59 -0.72 1.56 10.96
C TYR A 59 -2.09 1.74 11.61
N GLU A 60 -2.18 1.92 12.95
CA GLU A 60 -3.46 2.21 13.61
C GLU A 60 -4.13 3.44 12.99
N LEU A 61 -3.39 4.54 12.87
CA LEU A 61 -3.88 5.77 12.26
C LEU A 61 -4.28 5.58 10.79
N ALA A 62 -3.51 4.83 10.01
CA ALA A 62 -3.79 4.57 8.61
C ALA A 62 -5.07 3.74 8.43
N PHE A 63 -5.29 2.69 9.24
CA PHE A 63 -6.49 1.87 9.18
C PHE A 63 -7.72 2.60 9.70
N GLU A 64 -7.59 3.42 10.75
CA GLU A 64 -8.69 4.27 11.23
C GLU A 64 -9.09 5.29 10.16
N THR A 65 -8.12 5.89 9.46
CA THR A 65 -8.38 6.79 8.34
C THR A 65 -9.09 6.05 7.20
N ALA A 66 -8.66 4.82 6.86
CA ALA A 66 -9.31 4.00 5.84
C ALA A 66 -10.76 3.69 6.20
N ARG A 67 -11.01 3.30 7.46
CA ARG A 67 -12.36 3.07 7.97
C ARG A 67 -13.25 4.30 7.78
N ASN A 68 -12.77 5.48 8.19
CA ASN A 68 -13.52 6.72 8.05
C ASN A 68 -13.87 7.05 6.59
N VAL A 69 -12.96 6.80 5.64
CA VAL A 69 -13.23 6.99 4.22
C VAL A 69 -14.30 6.02 3.73
N LEU A 70 -14.16 4.74 4.04
CA LEU A 70 -15.11 3.72 3.60
C LEU A 70 -16.51 3.92 4.23
N GLU A 71 -16.59 4.11 5.54
CA GLU A 71 -17.87 4.19 6.28
C GLU A 71 -18.57 5.53 6.11
N LYS A 72 -17.84 6.64 6.31
CA LYS A 72 -18.46 7.97 6.37
C LYS A 72 -18.52 8.67 5.03
N GLN A 73 -17.47 8.51 4.21
CA GLN A 73 -17.42 9.15 2.89
C GLN A 73 -17.99 8.24 1.79
N GLN A 74 -18.22 6.94 2.08
CA GLN A 74 -18.70 5.95 1.12
C GLN A 74 -17.85 5.93 -0.15
N ALA A 75 -16.53 5.98 0.01
CA ALA A 75 -15.56 6.03 -1.05
C ALA A 75 -14.52 4.90 -0.95
N SER A 76 -14.07 4.40 -2.08
CA SER A 76 -12.97 3.42 -2.14
C SER A 76 -11.65 4.05 -1.75
N VAL A 77 -10.74 3.24 -1.19
CA VAL A 77 -9.49 3.71 -0.62
C VAL A 77 -8.32 2.81 -0.99
N ILE A 78 -7.15 3.39 -1.17
CA ILE A 78 -5.88 2.73 -1.45
C ILE A 78 -4.95 3.01 -0.28
N LEU A 79 -4.54 1.97 0.44
CA LEU A 79 -3.51 2.07 1.48
C LEU A 79 -2.13 1.79 0.86
N ASP A 80 -1.32 2.84 0.72
CA ASP A 80 0.08 2.71 0.31
C ASP A 80 0.94 2.27 1.49
N SER A 81 1.27 0.99 1.52
CA SER A 81 2.08 0.36 2.55
C SER A 81 2.99 -0.71 1.94
N ALA A 82 3.94 -1.24 2.72
CA ALA A 82 4.77 -2.34 2.28
C ALA A 82 4.07 -3.71 2.42
N ALA A 83 3.13 -3.83 3.35
CA ALA A 83 2.41 -5.06 3.71
C ALA A 83 3.34 -6.27 3.96
N LEU A 84 4.49 -6.04 4.62
CA LEU A 84 5.53 -7.06 4.88
C LEU A 84 5.15 -8.03 5.99
N HIS A 85 4.21 -7.68 6.84
CA HIS A 85 3.85 -8.46 8.03
C HIS A 85 2.40 -8.93 7.96
N THR A 86 2.15 -10.15 8.43
CA THR A 86 0.81 -10.78 8.44
C THR A 86 -0.23 -9.93 9.16
N PHE A 87 0.14 -9.25 10.25
CA PHE A 87 -0.79 -8.42 11.02
C PHE A 87 -1.43 -7.29 10.18
N ILE A 88 -0.77 -6.84 9.11
CA ILE A 88 -1.30 -5.79 8.22
C ILE A 88 -2.48 -6.33 7.41
N LEU A 89 -2.36 -7.56 6.91
CA LEU A 89 -3.45 -8.25 6.23
C LEU A 89 -4.60 -8.56 7.20
N GLU A 90 -4.28 -9.03 8.42
CA GLU A 90 -5.27 -9.30 9.47
C GLU A 90 -6.06 -8.03 9.81
N LYS A 91 -5.41 -6.88 9.96
CA LYS A 91 -6.09 -5.59 10.15
C LYS A 91 -6.97 -5.20 8.97
N ALA A 92 -6.53 -5.46 7.74
CA ALA A 92 -7.34 -5.20 6.55
C ALA A 92 -8.60 -6.06 6.53
N LEU A 93 -8.50 -7.34 6.86
CA LEU A 93 -9.66 -8.25 6.94
C LEU A 93 -10.61 -7.84 8.08
N ASN A 94 -10.08 -7.54 9.26
CA ASN A 94 -10.88 -7.07 10.39
C ASN A 94 -11.63 -5.76 10.07
N LEU A 95 -10.99 -4.82 9.36
CA LEU A 95 -11.67 -3.60 8.92
C LEU A 95 -12.90 -3.93 8.05
N LEU A 96 -12.80 -4.92 7.16
CA LEU A 96 -13.90 -5.30 6.27
C LEU A 96 -15.07 -5.96 7.00
N GLU A 97 -14.84 -6.64 8.12
CA GLU A 97 -15.93 -7.16 8.96
C GLU A 97 -16.87 -6.05 9.43
N HIS A 98 -16.35 -4.83 9.59
CA HIS A 98 -17.12 -3.65 9.99
C HIS A 98 -17.69 -2.85 8.80
N VAL A 99 -17.23 -3.13 7.57
CA VAL A 99 -17.68 -2.44 6.35
C VAL A 99 -18.13 -3.46 5.30
N PRO A 100 -19.29 -4.11 5.50
CA PRO A 100 -19.72 -5.27 4.72
C PRO A 100 -19.98 -4.98 3.23
N ASN A 101 -20.09 -3.71 2.83
CA ASN A 101 -20.21 -3.32 1.43
C ASN A 101 -18.85 -3.04 0.75
N ALA A 102 -17.74 -3.27 1.47
CA ALA A 102 -16.39 -3.14 0.92
C ALA A 102 -15.77 -4.52 0.67
N ARG A 103 -14.86 -4.58 -0.31
CA ARG A 103 -14.04 -5.77 -0.60
C ARG A 103 -12.55 -5.43 -0.53
N LEU A 104 -11.73 -6.43 -0.21
CA LEU A 104 -10.28 -6.31 -0.27
C LEU A 104 -9.78 -6.64 -1.68
N LYS A 105 -8.87 -5.83 -2.18
CA LYS A 105 -8.01 -6.13 -3.31
C LYS A 105 -6.56 -5.87 -2.92
N VAL A 106 -5.66 -6.79 -3.25
CA VAL A 106 -4.24 -6.66 -2.91
C VAL A 106 -3.41 -6.56 -4.17
N ILE A 107 -2.50 -5.57 -4.23
CA ILE A 107 -1.57 -5.39 -5.35
C ILE A 107 -0.15 -5.47 -4.83
N LEU A 108 0.59 -6.50 -5.29
CA LEU A 108 2.00 -6.68 -5.01
C LEU A 108 2.83 -6.10 -6.16
N CYS A 109 3.52 -4.99 -5.89
CA CYS A 109 4.48 -4.39 -6.81
C CYS A 109 5.83 -5.10 -6.70
N VAL A 110 6.34 -5.58 -7.83
CA VAL A 110 7.61 -6.31 -7.94
C VAL A 110 8.57 -5.55 -8.85
N ALA A 111 9.80 -5.34 -8.38
CA ALA A 111 10.91 -4.83 -9.18
C ALA A 111 12.19 -5.53 -8.73
N ASP A 112 13.10 -5.76 -9.67
CA ASP A 112 14.41 -6.33 -9.35
C ASP A 112 15.22 -5.43 -8.42
N HIS A 113 16.27 -6.00 -7.85
CA HIS A 113 17.13 -5.34 -6.87
C HIS A 113 17.76 -4.06 -7.43
N ASP A 114 18.31 -4.13 -8.64
CA ASP A 114 19.05 -3.00 -9.24
C ASP A 114 18.14 -1.84 -9.57
N LEU A 115 16.97 -2.12 -10.12
CA LEU A 115 15.96 -1.11 -10.41
C LEU A 115 15.46 -0.44 -9.12
N ARG A 116 15.20 -1.22 -8.06
CA ARG A 116 14.78 -0.65 -6.77
C ARG A 116 15.86 0.24 -6.17
N ASN A 117 17.13 -0.19 -6.19
CA ASN A 117 18.25 0.59 -5.70
C ASN A 117 18.45 1.89 -6.48
N LYS A 118 18.35 1.83 -7.81
CA LYS A 118 18.40 3.02 -8.66
C LYS A 118 17.30 4.02 -8.28
N ARG A 119 16.06 3.53 -8.08
CA ARG A 119 14.93 4.38 -7.68
C ARG A 119 15.12 4.97 -6.29
N LEU A 120 15.65 4.20 -5.33
CA LEU A 120 15.88 4.66 -3.96
C LEU A 120 16.98 5.72 -3.87
N ARG A 121 18.07 5.57 -4.65
CA ARG A 121 19.16 6.58 -4.71
C ARG A 121 18.69 7.92 -5.27
N ASN A 122 17.72 7.89 -6.17
CA ASN A 122 17.18 9.11 -6.80
C ASN A 122 16.04 9.76 -6.00
N ARG A 123 15.65 9.18 -4.85
CA ARG A 123 14.63 9.80 -3.98
C ARG A 123 15.25 10.89 -3.11
N PRO A 124 14.52 12.02 -2.90
CA PRO A 124 14.86 12.94 -1.82
C PRO A 124 14.90 12.19 -0.49
N LEU A 125 15.86 12.54 0.37
CA LEU A 125 15.92 11.99 1.72
C LEU A 125 14.64 12.40 2.48
N GLN A 126 13.85 11.42 2.83
CA GLN A 126 12.68 11.57 3.71
C GLN A 126 13.04 11.03 5.10
N ILE A 127 12.51 11.63 6.14
CA ILE A 127 12.72 11.23 7.55
C ILE A 127 12.31 9.75 7.78
N THR A 128 11.37 9.27 6.98
CA THR A 128 10.79 7.92 7.07
C THR A 128 11.52 6.85 6.26
N ASN A 129 12.57 7.21 5.51
CA ASN A 129 13.29 6.22 4.71
C ASN A 129 14.08 5.28 5.62
N ILE A 130 13.48 4.14 5.93
CA ILE A 130 14.20 3.00 6.47
C ILE A 130 15.32 2.67 5.46
N ARG A 131 16.57 2.80 5.86
CA ARG A 131 17.72 2.29 5.11
C ARG A 131 17.64 0.76 5.13
N VAL A 132 16.82 0.21 4.25
CA VAL A 132 16.81 -1.23 4.02
C VAL A 132 18.11 -1.52 3.26
N ASN A 133 19.03 -2.25 3.91
CA ASN A 133 20.20 -2.76 3.21
C ASN A 133 19.70 -3.80 2.19
N PRO A 134 19.81 -3.53 0.88
CA PRO A 134 19.25 -4.41 -0.14
C PRO A 134 19.89 -5.81 -0.14
N GLU A 135 21.13 -5.93 0.34
CA GLU A 135 21.90 -7.18 0.39
C GLU A 135 21.37 -8.17 1.44
N THR A 136 20.56 -7.69 2.40
CA THR A 136 20.01 -8.51 3.49
C THR A 136 18.59 -9.02 3.23
N ILE A 137 17.98 -8.75 2.07
CA ILE A 137 16.64 -9.21 1.77
C ILE A 137 16.70 -10.59 1.10
N PRO A 138 16.40 -11.67 1.86
CA PRO A 138 16.29 -12.99 1.29
C PRO A 138 15.11 -13.04 0.33
N ASP A 139 15.08 -14.08 -0.49
CA ASP A 139 14.09 -14.37 -1.53
C ASP A 139 12.81 -13.51 -1.46
N TYR A 140 12.74 -12.51 -2.33
CA TYR A 140 11.73 -11.46 -2.37
C TYR A 140 10.28 -11.98 -2.25
N LEU A 141 9.99 -13.11 -2.89
CA LEU A 141 8.63 -13.63 -2.95
C LEU A 141 8.19 -14.28 -1.64
N ARG A 142 9.10 -14.87 -0.88
CA ARG A 142 8.78 -15.49 0.42
C ARG A 142 8.24 -14.49 1.44
N LEU A 143 8.66 -13.23 1.36
CA LEU A 143 8.17 -12.18 2.25
C LEU A 143 6.67 -11.91 2.08
N PHE A 144 6.08 -12.34 0.97
CA PHE A 144 4.70 -12.06 0.59
C PHE A 144 3.83 -13.32 0.44
N GLU A 145 4.30 -14.50 0.92
CA GLU A 145 3.52 -15.75 0.88
C GLU A 145 2.23 -15.68 1.71
N HIS A 146 2.18 -14.76 2.69
CA HIS A 146 0.99 -14.53 3.52
C HIS A 146 -0.14 -13.76 2.81
N LEU A 147 0.12 -13.19 1.64
CA LEU A 147 -0.89 -12.44 0.90
C LEU A 147 -1.92 -13.38 0.26
N PRO A 148 -3.17 -12.92 0.05
CA PRO A 148 -4.21 -13.72 -0.58
C PRO A 148 -3.79 -14.28 -1.94
N PRO A 149 -4.27 -15.48 -2.33
CA PRO A 149 -3.89 -16.12 -3.59
C PRO A 149 -4.36 -15.36 -4.84
N ASP A 150 -5.39 -14.52 -4.72
CA ASP A 150 -5.90 -13.63 -5.77
C ASP A 150 -5.18 -12.28 -5.84
N THR A 151 -4.07 -12.12 -5.10
CA THR A 151 -3.22 -10.93 -5.16
C THR A 151 -2.71 -10.68 -6.57
N LEU A 152 -2.94 -9.48 -7.11
CA LEU A 152 -2.39 -9.08 -8.39
C LEU A 152 -0.88 -8.79 -8.25
N LYS A 153 -0.03 -9.56 -8.92
CA LYS A 153 1.41 -9.30 -9.01
C LYS A 153 1.71 -8.43 -10.22
N LEU A 154 2.32 -7.26 -10.00
CA LEU A 154 2.68 -6.31 -11.04
C LEU A 154 4.19 -6.08 -11.08
N TYR A 155 4.80 -6.40 -12.21
CA TYR A 155 6.20 -6.14 -12.47
C TYR A 155 6.36 -4.71 -12.97
N THR A 156 6.89 -3.82 -12.12
CA THR A 156 6.98 -2.38 -12.37
C THR A 156 8.25 -1.99 -13.15
N VAL A 157 8.87 -2.93 -13.82
CA VAL A 157 9.97 -2.71 -14.76
C VAL A 157 9.46 -2.05 -16.05
N ASN A 158 8.26 -2.37 -16.45
CA ASN A 158 7.60 -1.81 -17.63
C ASN A 158 7.17 -0.36 -17.42
N PRO A 159 6.86 0.38 -18.51
CA PRO A 159 6.27 1.70 -18.43
C PRO A 159 4.97 1.73 -17.60
N LEU A 160 4.79 2.79 -16.83
CA LEU A 160 3.67 2.92 -15.88
C LEU A 160 2.30 2.65 -16.52
N HIS A 161 2.06 3.11 -17.74
CA HIS A 161 0.76 2.97 -18.41
C HIS A 161 0.35 1.50 -18.64
N GLU A 162 1.31 0.59 -18.84
CA GLU A 162 1.03 -0.84 -19.05
C GLU A 162 0.51 -1.50 -17.78
N TYR A 163 1.23 -1.36 -16.67
CA TYR A 163 0.81 -1.99 -15.42
C TYR A 163 -0.30 -1.22 -14.71
N LEU A 164 -0.49 0.08 -15.00
CA LEU A 164 -1.64 0.87 -14.53
C LEU A 164 -2.95 0.32 -15.10
N GLN A 165 -2.98 -0.01 -16.39
CA GLN A 165 -4.18 -0.57 -17.01
C GLN A 165 -4.53 -1.95 -16.43
N ASN A 166 -3.52 -2.79 -16.18
CA ASN A 166 -3.72 -4.10 -15.55
C ASN A 166 -4.27 -3.96 -14.13
N ALA A 167 -3.70 -3.03 -13.33
CA ALA A 167 -4.20 -2.72 -11.99
C ALA A 167 -5.65 -2.24 -12.02
N LYS A 168 -5.98 -1.31 -12.92
CA LYS A 168 -7.34 -0.79 -13.08
C LYS A 168 -8.34 -1.89 -13.42
N ASN A 169 -8.02 -2.76 -14.37
CA ASN A 169 -8.90 -3.88 -14.75
C ASN A 169 -9.15 -4.82 -13.55
N TYR A 170 -8.10 -5.16 -12.80
CA TYR A 170 -8.21 -5.99 -11.60
C TYR A 170 -9.07 -5.34 -10.51
N LEU A 171 -8.97 -4.03 -10.31
CA LEU A 171 -9.72 -3.33 -9.28
C LEU A 171 -11.21 -3.16 -9.64
N LEU A 172 -11.54 -3.12 -10.93
CA LEU A 172 -12.90 -2.95 -11.42
C LEU A 172 -13.61 -4.27 -11.74
N SER A 173 -12.89 -5.41 -11.71
CA SER A 173 -13.47 -6.76 -11.77
C SER A 173 -14.07 -7.12 -10.40
#